data_f3bc2ae2c49ab917735ee6afdf7ae65f
#
_entry.id   f3bc2ae2c49ab917735ee6afdf7ae65f
#
_cell.length_a   1.000
_cell.length_b   1.000
_cell.length_c   1.000
_cell.angle_alpha   90.00
_cell.angle_beta   90.00
_cell.angle_gamma   90.00
#
_symmetry.space_group_name_H-M   'P 1'
#
loop_
_entity.id
_entity.type
_entity.pdbx_description
1 polymer ?
#
loop_
_entity_poly.entity_id
_entity_poly.type
_entity_poly.pdbx_seq_one_letter_code
_entity_poly.pdbx_strand_id
1 'polypeptide(L)'
;MIRGAIFDLDGVLLDSMGIWNDLGARYLRSRNILPEPGLNRLLFSMSMEQGAAYLKEHYPLPQSAAEIRDGIARMLADFYFFEVPAKPGAAELLDFLARRNIPMAAATSSPREHVTRALDRLG
;
A
#
# COMPACT_ATOMS: atom_id res chain seq x y z
N MET A 1 3.47 -8.66 -32.58
CA MET A 1 2.44 -7.66 -32.26
C MET A 1 1.83 -7.97 -30.89
N ILE A 2 1.75 -6.97 -30.04
CA ILE A 2 1.13 -7.10 -28.71
C ILE A 2 -0.37 -7.13 -28.86
N ARG A 3 -1.03 -8.18 -28.33
CA ARG A 3 -2.48 -8.35 -28.39
C ARG A 3 -3.19 -8.05 -27.08
N GLY A 4 -2.43 -7.89 -25.98
CA GLY A 4 -2.96 -7.55 -24.67
C GLY A 4 -1.84 -7.27 -23.71
N ALA A 5 -2.15 -6.65 -22.57
CA ALA A 5 -1.19 -6.32 -21.53
C ALA A 5 -1.78 -6.61 -20.16
N ILE A 6 -1.00 -7.21 -19.28
CA ILE A 6 -1.35 -7.43 -17.87
C ILE A 6 -0.31 -6.71 -17.03
N PHE A 7 -0.77 -5.87 -16.10
CA PHE A 7 0.10 -5.07 -15.25
C PHE A 7 -0.06 -5.47 -13.80
N ASP A 8 1.08 -5.56 -13.10
CA ASP A 8 1.07 -5.46 -11.65
C ASP A 8 0.79 -4.00 -11.27
N LEU A 9 0.23 -3.76 -10.11
CA LEU A 9 -0.12 -2.40 -9.68
C LEU A 9 0.91 -1.85 -8.71
N ASP A 10 1.12 -2.50 -7.58
CA ASP A 10 2.02 -2.00 -6.54
C ASP A 10 3.47 -2.04 -7.01
N GLY A 11 4.12 -0.86 -7.03
CA GLY A 11 5.49 -0.74 -7.47
C GLY A 11 5.68 -0.70 -8.98
N VAL A 12 4.63 -0.89 -9.77
CA VAL A 12 4.67 -0.84 -11.24
C VAL A 12 3.87 0.35 -11.76
N LEU A 13 2.56 0.34 -11.61
CA LEU A 13 1.71 1.48 -11.99
C LEU A 13 1.51 2.46 -10.84
N LEU A 14 1.44 1.96 -9.61
CA LEU A 14 1.25 2.75 -8.41
C LEU A 14 2.57 2.84 -7.63
N ASP A 15 2.91 4.04 -7.18
CA ASP A 15 4.08 4.27 -6.33
C ASP A 15 3.71 4.01 -4.89
N SER A 16 3.51 2.74 -4.54
CA SER A 16 2.96 2.31 -3.27
C SER A 16 3.97 1.60 -2.35
N MET A 17 5.17 1.27 -2.83
CA MET A 17 6.11 0.46 -2.03
C MET A 17 6.60 1.19 -0.77
N GLY A 18 6.65 2.52 -0.80
CA GLY A 18 7.06 3.29 0.38
C GLY A 18 6.14 3.08 1.57
N ILE A 19 4.81 3.01 1.37
CA ILE A 19 3.88 2.78 2.47
C ILE A 19 4.03 1.37 3.05
N TRP A 20 4.23 0.36 2.19
CA TRP A 20 4.43 -1.00 2.65
C TRP A 20 5.68 -1.15 3.52
N ASN A 21 6.72 -0.37 3.23
CA ASN A 21 7.98 -0.38 3.98
C ASN A 21 7.92 0.47 5.26
N ASP A 22 6.95 1.36 5.42
CA ASP A 22 6.91 2.34 6.51
C ASP A 22 5.65 2.28 7.36
N LEU A 23 4.78 1.30 7.11
CA LEU A 23 3.43 1.29 7.68
C LEU A 23 3.41 1.24 9.21
N GLY A 24 4.21 0.36 9.82
CA GLY A 24 4.28 0.26 11.27
C GLY A 24 4.85 1.51 11.93
N ALA A 25 5.92 2.05 11.39
CA ALA A 25 6.52 3.28 11.89
C ALA A 25 5.55 4.47 11.75
N ARG A 26 4.82 4.52 10.65
CA ARG A 26 3.81 5.56 10.41
C ARG A 26 2.69 5.49 11.46
N TYR A 27 2.27 4.28 11.82
CA TYR A 27 1.28 4.08 12.88
C TYR A 27 1.79 4.60 14.22
N LEU A 28 3.03 4.25 14.60
CA LEU A 28 3.61 4.72 15.86
C LEU A 28 3.73 6.24 15.90
N ARG A 29 4.17 6.86 14.80
CA ARG A 29 4.26 8.32 14.71
C ARG A 29 2.89 8.98 14.86
N SER A 30 1.83 8.35 14.35
CA SER A 30 0.47 8.86 14.51
C SER A 30 0.00 8.85 15.97
N ARG A 31 0.66 8.05 16.82
CA ARG A 31 0.42 7.96 18.25
C ARG A 31 1.48 8.70 19.07
N ASN A 32 2.27 9.55 18.43
CA ASN A 32 3.35 10.31 19.06
C ASN A 32 4.42 9.42 19.71
N ILE A 33 4.67 8.25 19.13
CA ILE A 33 5.69 7.32 19.58
C ILE A 33 6.80 7.25 18.53
N LEU A 34 8.06 7.41 18.99
CA LEU A 34 9.20 7.32 18.09
C LEU A 34 9.51 5.84 17.81
N PRO A 35 9.50 5.40 16.55
CA PRO A 35 9.83 4.01 16.22
C PRO A 35 11.32 3.74 16.41
N GLU A 36 11.65 2.51 16.79
CA GLU A 36 13.04 2.07 16.93
C GLU A 36 13.70 1.93 15.56
N PRO A 37 15.03 2.17 15.47
CA PRO A 37 15.77 1.89 14.24
C PRO A 37 15.62 0.42 13.84
N GLY A 38 15.37 0.18 12.55
CA GLY A 38 15.21 -1.18 12.02
C GLY A 38 13.83 -1.78 12.17
N LEU A 39 12.87 -1.05 12.74
CA LEU A 39 11.49 -1.54 12.89
C LEU A 39 10.88 -1.98 11.56
N ASN A 40 11.02 -1.19 10.52
CA ASN A 40 10.43 -1.49 9.22
C ASN A 40 10.97 -2.79 8.63
N ARG A 41 12.28 -3.04 8.78
CA ARG A 41 12.89 -4.29 8.32
C ARG A 41 12.34 -5.48 9.09
N LEU A 42 12.16 -5.33 10.39
CA LEU A 42 11.62 -6.39 11.24
C LEU A 42 10.18 -6.71 10.88
N LEU A 43 9.35 -5.69 10.70
CA LEU A 43 7.93 -5.87 10.39
C LEU A 43 7.70 -6.38 8.97
N PHE A 44 8.63 -6.16 8.06
CA PHE A 44 8.49 -6.53 6.65
C PHE A 44 8.22 -8.03 6.46
N SER A 45 8.79 -8.88 7.32
CA SER A 45 8.62 -10.33 7.25
C SER A 45 7.42 -10.86 8.03
N MET A 46 6.64 -9.97 8.65
CA MET A 46 5.51 -10.34 9.50
C MET A 46 4.18 -10.12 8.76
N SER A 47 3.17 -10.93 9.14
CA SER A 47 1.79 -10.63 8.75
C SER A 47 1.31 -9.37 9.50
N MET A 48 0.17 -8.83 9.09
CA MET A 48 -0.40 -7.67 9.78
C MET A 48 -0.74 -8.00 11.24
N GLU A 49 -1.24 -9.19 11.51
CA GLU A 49 -1.54 -9.67 12.86
C GLU A 49 -0.27 -9.80 13.70
N GLN A 50 0.78 -10.38 13.14
CA GLN A 50 2.06 -10.53 13.84
C GLN A 50 2.70 -9.16 14.13
N GLY A 51 2.64 -8.26 13.16
CA GLY A 51 3.16 -6.91 13.32
C GLY A 51 2.42 -6.13 14.41
N ALA A 52 1.09 -6.23 14.45
CA ALA A 52 0.29 -5.57 15.47
C ALA A 52 0.60 -6.12 16.86
N ALA A 53 0.75 -7.44 16.99
CA ALA A 53 1.12 -8.07 18.26
C ALA A 53 2.50 -7.62 18.73
N TYR A 54 3.47 -7.54 17.82
CA TYR A 54 4.80 -7.04 18.11
C TYR A 54 4.77 -5.61 18.65
N LEU A 55 4.02 -4.73 18.00
CA LEU A 55 3.89 -3.33 18.41
C LEU A 55 3.25 -3.22 19.79
N LYS A 56 2.21 -4.01 20.05
CA LYS A 56 1.56 -4.03 21.37
C LYS A 56 2.51 -4.46 22.48
N GLU A 57 3.35 -5.44 22.20
CA GLU A 57 4.28 -6.01 23.16
C GLU A 57 5.47 -5.09 23.47
N HIS A 58 5.95 -4.35 22.45
CA HIS A 58 7.20 -3.59 22.55
C HIS A 58 7.01 -2.08 22.72
N TYR A 59 5.79 -1.55 22.58
CA TYR A 59 5.53 -0.12 22.69
C TYR A 59 4.37 0.16 23.65
N PRO A 60 4.37 1.33 24.31
CA PRO A 60 3.35 1.67 25.32
C PRO A 60 2.05 2.13 24.61
N LEU A 61 1.38 1.20 23.94
CA LEU A 61 0.12 1.46 23.23
C LEU A 61 -1.06 1.03 24.09
N PRO A 62 -2.04 1.90 24.33
CA PRO A 62 -3.24 1.53 25.08
C PRO A 62 -4.19 0.62 24.29
N GLN A 63 -4.09 0.62 22.96
CA GLN A 63 -4.92 -0.20 22.10
C GLN A 63 -4.56 -1.68 22.20
N SER A 64 -5.54 -2.56 22.00
CA SER A 64 -5.28 -3.99 21.85
C SER A 64 -4.59 -4.29 20.54
N ALA A 65 -4.03 -5.50 20.41
CA ALA A 65 -3.42 -5.92 19.15
C ALA A 65 -4.42 -5.87 17.99
N ALA A 66 -5.68 -6.25 18.21
CA ALA A 66 -6.73 -6.16 17.18
C ALA A 66 -7.01 -4.71 16.79
N GLU A 67 -7.06 -3.80 17.75
CA GLU A 67 -7.26 -2.38 17.48
C GLU A 67 -6.06 -1.77 16.72
N ILE A 68 -4.84 -2.17 17.04
CA ILE A 68 -3.64 -1.75 16.32
C ILE A 68 -3.69 -2.23 14.88
N ARG A 69 -4.03 -3.50 14.66
CA ARG A 69 -4.18 -4.06 13.32
C ARG A 69 -5.22 -3.29 12.51
N ASP A 70 -6.37 -3.02 13.11
CA ASP A 70 -7.45 -2.29 12.42
C ASP A 70 -7.02 -0.86 12.10
N GLY A 71 -6.27 -0.20 13.00
CA GLY A 71 -5.74 1.13 12.76
C GLY A 71 -4.73 1.16 11.61
N ILE A 72 -3.86 0.17 11.55
CA ILE A 72 -2.89 0.03 10.45
C ILE A 72 -3.62 -0.23 9.13
N ALA A 73 -4.62 -1.11 9.14
CA ALA A 73 -5.41 -1.41 7.94
C ALA A 73 -6.13 -0.16 7.43
N ARG A 74 -6.64 0.67 8.34
CA ARG A 74 -7.29 1.95 7.97
C ARG A 74 -6.29 2.92 7.35
N MET A 75 -5.09 3.02 7.91
CA MET A 75 -4.04 3.87 7.34
C MET A 75 -3.66 3.43 5.93
N LEU A 76 -3.58 2.12 5.71
CA LEU A 76 -3.30 1.57 4.38
C LEU A 76 -4.42 1.90 3.41
N ALA A 77 -5.67 1.72 3.82
CA ALA A 77 -6.83 2.07 2.99
C ALA A 77 -6.83 3.56 2.63
N ASP A 78 -6.60 4.43 3.60
CA ASP A 78 -6.54 5.89 3.37
C ASP A 78 -5.43 6.25 2.39
N PHE A 79 -4.29 5.58 2.47
CA PHE A 79 -3.20 5.81 1.52
C PHE A 79 -3.64 5.52 0.09
N TYR A 80 -4.27 4.37 -0.17
CA TYR A 80 -4.76 4.04 -1.51
C TYR A 80 -5.90 4.95 -1.94
N PHE A 81 -6.79 5.31 -1.04
CA PHE A 81 -7.95 6.13 -1.38
C PHE A 81 -7.56 7.58 -1.68
N PHE A 82 -6.60 8.14 -0.99
CA PHE A 82 -6.35 9.59 -0.99
C PHE A 82 -4.93 10.01 -1.35
N GLU A 83 -3.92 9.16 -1.23
CA GLU A 83 -2.52 9.59 -1.29
C GLU A 83 -1.69 8.95 -2.42
N VAL A 84 -1.86 7.65 -2.70
CA VAL A 84 -0.92 6.93 -3.57
C VAL A 84 -0.79 7.60 -4.94
N PRO A 85 0.43 7.95 -5.37
CA PRO A 85 0.64 8.50 -6.71
C PRO A 85 0.84 7.40 -7.75
N ALA A 86 0.65 7.75 -9.01
CA ALA A 86 1.06 6.88 -10.11
C ALA A 86 2.57 6.96 -10.29
N LYS A 87 3.17 5.86 -10.75
CA LYS A 87 4.58 5.88 -11.15
C LYS A 87 4.79 6.82 -12.34
N PRO A 88 5.94 7.51 -12.44
CA PRO A 88 6.25 8.31 -13.62
C PRO A 88 6.15 7.48 -14.90
N GLY A 89 5.44 7.99 -15.88
CA GLY A 89 5.24 7.31 -17.15
C GLY A 89 4.08 6.32 -17.20
N ALA A 90 3.45 6.00 -16.05
CA ALA A 90 2.35 5.02 -16.02
C ALA A 90 1.14 5.50 -16.81
N ALA A 91 0.69 6.73 -16.60
CA ALA A 91 -0.46 7.28 -17.30
C ALA A 91 -0.20 7.33 -18.81
N GLU A 92 1.00 7.74 -19.21
CA GLU A 92 1.39 7.82 -20.62
C GLU A 92 1.41 6.46 -21.28
N LEU A 93 1.90 5.43 -20.58
CA LEU A 93 1.92 4.06 -21.11
C LEU A 93 0.51 3.52 -21.30
N LEU A 94 -0.36 3.71 -20.31
CA LEU A 94 -1.74 3.25 -20.41
C LEU A 94 -2.49 3.95 -21.55
N ASP A 95 -2.28 5.25 -21.71
CA ASP A 95 -2.86 6.04 -22.78
C ASP A 95 -2.37 5.56 -24.15
N PHE A 96 -1.08 5.29 -24.27
CA PHE A 96 -0.47 4.74 -25.48
C PHE A 96 -1.13 3.43 -25.90
N LEU A 97 -1.32 2.51 -24.96
CA LEU A 97 -1.96 1.22 -25.23
C LEU A 97 -3.45 1.37 -25.56
N ALA A 98 -4.13 2.25 -24.85
CA ALA A 98 -5.57 2.51 -25.09
C ALA A 98 -5.81 3.05 -26.49
N ARG A 99 -4.97 3.95 -26.98
CA ARG A 99 -5.07 4.52 -28.32
C ARG A 99 -4.88 3.48 -29.42
N ARG A 100 -4.20 2.39 -29.13
CA ARG A 100 -3.98 1.27 -30.04
C ARG A 100 -5.01 0.15 -29.88
N ASN A 101 -6.03 0.38 -29.05
CA ASN A 101 -7.08 -0.59 -28.77
C ASN A 101 -6.51 -1.92 -28.24
N ILE A 102 -5.44 -1.87 -27.45
CA ILE A 102 -4.85 -3.05 -26.82
C ILE A 102 -5.58 -3.29 -25.50
N PRO A 103 -6.23 -4.47 -25.31
CA PRO A 103 -6.88 -4.78 -24.04
C PRO A 103 -5.86 -4.83 -22.91
N MET A 104 -6.25 -4.31 -21.75
CA MET A 104 -5.40 -4.25 -20.57
C MET A 104 -6.12 -4.84 -19.36
N ALA A 105 -5.36 -5.51 -18.50
CA ALA A 105 -5.84 -6.05 -17.24
C ALA A 105 -4.82 -5.79 -16.14
N ALA A 106 -5.29 -5.75 -14.90
CA ALA A 106 -4.44 -5.61 -13.74
C ALA A 106 -4.42 -6.91 -12.95
N ALA A 107 -3.23 -7.29 -12.46
CA ALA A 107 -3.06 -8.41 -11.56
C ALA A 107 -2.43 -7.87 -10.27
N THR A 108 -3.07 -8.13 -9.12
CA THR A 108 -2.60 -7.59 -7.84
C THR A 108 -3.03 -8.49 -6.69
N SER A 109 -2.20 -8.52 -5.63
CA SER A 109 -2.54 -9.15 -4.36
C SER A 109 -3.17 -8.17 -3.36
N SER A 110 -3.23 -6.88 -3.69
CA SER A 110 -3.85 -5.87 -2.84
C SER A 110 -5.38 -5.98 -2.86
N PRO A 111 -6.08 -5.54 -1.79
CA PRO A 111 -7.53 -5.56 -1.77
C PRO A 111 -8.13 -4.79 -2.95
N ARG A 112 -9.12 -5.39 -3.59
CA ARG A 112 -9.73 -4.82 -4.81
C ARG A 112 -10.25 -3.40 -4.60
N GLU A 113 -10.89 -3.13 -3.47
CA GLU A 113 -11.43 -1.81 -3.17
C GLU A 113 -10.32 -0.75 -3.13
N HIS A 114 -9.18 -1.07 -2.51
CA HIS A 114 -8.06 -0.15 -2.39
C HIS A 114 -7.56 0.28 -3.77
N VAL A 115 -7.24 -0.70 -4.62
CA VAL A 115 -6.66 -0.40 -5.94
C VAL A 115 -7.67 0.21 -6.89
N THR A 116 -8.94 -0.21 -6.84
CA THR A 116 -9.99 0.36 -7.67
C THR A 116 -10.17 1.84 -7.37
N ARG A 117 -10.24 2.22 -6.10
CA ARG A 117 -10.40 3.63 -5.70
C ARG A 117 -9.17 4.45 -6.02
N ALA A 118 -7.97 3.87 -5.88
CA ALA A 118 -6.74 4.55 -6.27
C ALA A 118 -6.72 4.84 -7.78
N LEU A 119 -7.07 3.86 -8.59
CA LEU A 119 -7.11 4.02 -10.05
C LEU A 119 -8.17 5.02 -10.49
N ASP A 120 -9.36 4.99 -9.88
CA ASP A 120 -10.43 5.94 -10.17
C ASP A 120 -9.99 7.37 -9.85
N ARG A 121 -9.30 7.58 -8.74
CA ARG A 121 -8.80 8.90 -8.33
C ARG A 121 -7.74 9.43 -9.29
N LEU A 122 -6.89 8.56 -9.80
CA LEU A 122 -5.78 8.94 -10.69
C LEU A 122 -6.21 9.09 -12.14
N GLY A 123 -7.34 8.52 -12.50
CA GLY A 123 -7.83 8.49 -13.89
C GLY A 123 -7.38 7.23 -14.61
#